data_6b6767b4f1a0d65e7174b70ba2efc8e5
#
_entry.id   6b6767b4f1a0d65e7174b70ba2efc8e5
#
_cell.length_a   1.000
_cell.length_b   1.000
_cell.length_c   1.000
_cell.angle_alpha   90.00
_cell.angle_beta   90.00
_cell.angle_gamma   90.00
#
_symmetry.space_group_name_H-M   'P 1'
#
loop_
_entity.id
_entity.type
_entity.pdbx_description
1 polymer ?
#
loop_
_entity_poly.entity_id
_entity_poly.type
_entity_poly.pdbx_seq_one_letter_code
_entity_poly.pdbx_strand_id
1 'polypeptide(L)'
;MFKDSTIPEIENLMQQAWNAFHIYRKFSLLQRTAFMKAIAIELENCGDQLIQTAMQETHLPEARLRGERARTIFQLNSYAEACEKGDWLEASIDTAIPDKTPPKPDIRKMLVPLGPVVVFGASNFPFAYSTAGGDTACAFAAGCPVIVKAHPAHAQTSEMVAQAILTAAEKCKMPKGIFAHVHGASFEIGKALVLHPHTKAVGFTGSFSGGKQLFDWGNQRKEPIPVFAEMGSTNPVFLLPEKLAAS
;
A
#
# COMPACT_ATOMS: atom_id res chain seq x y z
N MET A 1 4.40 22.80 7.45
CA MET A 1 3.93 22.32 6.12
C MET A 1 5.09 21.54 5.51
N PHE A 2 4.87 20.32 5.08
CA PHE A 2 5.92 19.53 4.42
C PHE A 2 6.21 20.12 3.03
N LYS A 3 7.49 20.09 2.65
CA LYS A 3 7.91 20.50 1.32
C LYS A 3 7.61 19.37 0.34
N ASP A 4 7.16 19.72 -0.86
CA ASP A 4 6.98 18.75 -1.94
C ASP A 4 8.31 18.09 -2.29
N SER A 5 8.28 16.78 -2.49
CA SER A 5 9.43 16.02 -2.98
C SER A 5 9.79 16.46 -4.40
N THR A 6 11.08 16.44 -4.71
CA THR A 6 11.59 16.81 -6.04
C THR A 6 11.66 15.59 -6.97
N ILE A 7 11.67 15.81 -8.28
CA ILE A 7 11.84 14.73 -9.26
C ILE A 7 13.15 13.94 -9.06
N PRO A 8 14.31 14.56 -8.76
CA PRO A 8 15.53 13.81 -8.44
C PRO A 8 15.41 12.95 -7.17
N GLU A 9 14.68 13.42 -6.15
CA GLU A 9 14.41 12.60 -4.95
C GLU A 9 13.54 11.39 -5.29
N ILE A 10 12.50 11.56 -6.10
CA ILE A 10 11.66 10.45 -6.58
C ILE A 10 12.50 9.44 -7.36
N GLU A 11 13.34 9.89 -8.28
CA GLU A 11 14.23 9.00 -9.06
C GLU A 11 15.10 8.16 -8.14
N ASN A 12 15.73 8.78 -7.14
CA ASN A 12 16.58 8.08 -6.17
C ASN A 12 15.79 7.08 -5.32
N LEU A 13 14.60 7.44 -4.83
CA LEU A 13 13.73 6.56 -4.03
C LEU A 13 13.27 5.36 -4.86
N MET A 14 12.86 5.57 -6.10
CA MET A 14 12.43 4.52 -7.00
C MET A 14 13.58 3.55 -7.36
N GLN A 15 14.79 4.07 -7.54
CA GLN A 15 15.97 3.23 -7.75
C GLN A 15 16.29 2.40 -6.50
N GLN A 16 16.18 2.99 -5.30
CA GLN A 16 16.36 2.24 -4.05
C GLN A 16 15.30 1.16 -3.89
N ALA A 17 14.02 1.45 -4.19
CA ALA A 17 12.94 0.48 -4.16
C ALA A 17 13.17 -0.67 -5.16
N TRP A 18 13.68 -0.37 -6.35
CA TRP A 18 14.03 -1.39 -7.33
C TRP A 18 15.15 -2.32 -6.83
N ASN A 19 16.18 -1.76 -6.21
CA ASN A 19 17.26 -2.55 -5.60
C ASN A 19 16.74 -3.40 -4.43
N ALA A 20 15.89 -2.82 -3.57
CA ALA A 20 15.25 -3.53 -2.47
C ALA A 20 14.37 -4.69 -2.96
N PHE A 21 13.67 -4.52 -4.09
CA PHE A 21 12.85 -5.56 -4.69
C PHE A 21 13.65 -6.82 -5.00
N HIS A 22 14.83 -6.71 -5.58
CA HIS A 22 15.68 -7.86 -5.92
C HIS A 22 16.15 -8.66 -4.70
N ILE A 23 16.14 -8.03 -3.53
CA ILE A 23 16.47 -8.67 -2.24
C ILE A 23 15.17 -9.21 -1.61
N TYR A 24 14.16 -8.36 -1.44
CA TYR A 24 12.95 -8.68 -0.69
C TYR A 24 12.10 -9.78 -1.34
N ARG A 25 12.05 -9.84 -2.66
CA ARG A 25 11.36 -10.91 -3.39
C ARG A 25 11.83 -12.32 -3.02
N LYS A 26 13.04 -12.44 -2.46
CA LYS A 26 13.65 -13.71 -2.04
C LYS A 26 13.40 -14.02 -0.56
N PHE A 27 12.81 -13.08 0.19
CA PHE A 27 12.48 -13.30 1.59
C PHE A 27 11.41 -14.38 1.72
N SER A 28 11.56 -15.23 2.74
CA SER A 28 10.55 -16.23 3.07
C SER A 28 9.24 -15.57 3.49
N LEU A 29 8.13 -16.32 3.40
CA LEU A 29 6.84 -15.85 3.88
C LEU A 29 6.90 -15.49 5.37
N LEU A 30 7.62 -16.26 6.19
CA LEU A 30 7.81 -15.97 7.62
C LEU A 30 8.52 -14.62 7.87
N GLN A 31 9.52 -14.28 7.07
CA GLN A 31 10.20 -12.98 7.20
C GLN A 31 9.29 -11.81 6.82
N ARG A 32 8.46 -11.96 5.80
CA ARG A 32 7.45 -10.96 5.41
C ARG A 32 6.38 -10.82 6.48
N THR A 33 5.89 -11.94 7.02
CA THR A 33 4.94 -12.00 8.13
C THR A 33 5.48 -11.27 9.36
N ALA A 34 6.72 -11.55 9.75
CA ALA A 34 7.37 -10.89 10.89
C ALA A 34 7.46 -9.37 10.71
N PHE A 35 7.76 -8.91 9.49
CA PHE A 35 7.81 -7.48 9.18
C PHE A 35 6.44 -6.80 9.34
N MET A 36 5.37 -7.37 8.80
CA MET A 36 4.02 -6.81 8.92
C MET A 36 3.54 -6.79 10.38
N LYS A 37 3.81 -7.85 11.15
CA LYS A 37 3.53 -7.89 12.59
C LYS A 37 4.32 -6.83 13.37
N ALA A 38 5.58 -6.59 12.98
CA ALA A 38 6.39 -5.52 13.57
C ALA A 38 5.80 -4.12 13.26
N ILE A 39 5.32 -3.87 12.05
CA ILE A 39 4.63 -2.62 11.71
C ILE A 39 3.39 -2.42 12.60
N ALA A 40 2.59 -3.46 12.81
CA ALA A 40 1.41 -3.41 13.67
C ALA A 40 1.77 -3.01 15.11
N ILE A 41 2.87 -3.55 15.64
CA ILE A 41 3.39 -3.21 16.98
C ILE A 41 3.84 -1.74 17.02
N GLU A 42 4.60 -1.27 16.02
CA GLU A 42 5.08 0.12 16.01
C GLU A 42 3.92 1.13 15.86
N LEU A 43 2.86 0.79 15.12
CA LEU A 43 1.65 1.61 15.06
C LEU A 43 0.93 1.71 16.41
N GLU A 44 0.88 0.62 17.18
CA GLU A 44 0.33 0.66 18.54
C GLU A 44 1.20 1.52 19.46
N ASN A 45 2.53 1.41 19.35
CA ASN A 45 3.50 2.18 20.12
C ASN A 45 3.45 3.70 19.85
N CYS A 46 2.88 4.15 18.72
CA CYS A 46 2.63 5.56 18.47
C CYS A 46 1.65 6.19 19.49
N GLY A 47 0.85 5.38 20.17
CA GLY A 47 0.01 5.78 21.29
C GLY A 47 -1.04 6.83 20.92
N ASP A 48 -1.38 7.66 21.91
CA ASP A 48 -2.40 8.70 21.78
C ASP A 48 -1.93 9.89 20.95
N GLN A 49 -0.63 10.13 20.88
CA GLN A 49 -0.09 11.24 20.07
C GLN A 49 -0.48 11.12 18.60
N LEU A 50 -0.46 9.90 18.04
CA LEU A 50 -0.89 9.67 16.66
C LEU A 50 -2.36 10.01 16.46
N ILE A 51 -3.22 9.64 17.41
CA ILE A 51 -4.66 9.95 17.37
C ILE A 51 -4.88 11.46 17.45
N GLN A 52 -4.22 12.15 18.39
CA GLN A 52 -4.34 13.60 18.55
C GLN A 52 -3.88 14.35 17.30
N THR A 53 -2.77 13.94 16.69
CA THR A 53 -2.29 14.53 15.44
C THR A 53 -3.32 14.36 14.31
N ALA A 54 -3.87 13.14 14.17
CA ALA A 54 -4.89 12.88 13.16
C ALA A 54 -6.18 13.69 13.40
N MET A 55 -6.61 13.87 14.65
CA MET A 55 -7.74 14.73 15.00
C MET A 55 -7.50 16.19 14.57
N GLN A 56 -6.30 16.71 14.84
CA GLN A 56 -5.94 18.09 14.49
C GLN A 56 -5.93 18.32 12.97
N GLU A 57 -5.42 17.36 12.20
CA GLU A 57 -5.33 17.49 10.74
C GLU A 57 -6.65 17.24 10.02
N THR A 58 -7.44 16.27 10.50
CA THR A 58 -8.63 15.78 9.77
C THR A 58 -9.95 16.25 10.34
N HIS A 59 -9.98 16.77 11.57
CA HIS A 59 -11.17 17.09 12.35
C HIS A 59 -12.14 15.90 12.53
N LEU A 60 -11.64 14.66 12.36
CA LEU A 60 -12.42 13.45 12.59
C LEU A 60 -12.53 13.15 14.10
N PRO A 61 -13.67 12.58 14.56
CA PRO A 61 -13.85 12.23 15.96
C PRO A 61 -12.85 11.20 16.46
N GLU A 62 -12.38 11.36 17.71
CA GLU A 62 -11.41 10.47 18.36
C GLU A 62 -11.81 8.99 18.28
N ALA A 63 -13.08 8.67 18.62
CA ALA A 63 -13.57 7.29 18.62
C ALA A 63 -13.45 6.64 17.24
N ARG A 64 -13.71 7.40 16.16
CA ARG A 64 -13.53 6.93 14.78
C ARG A 64 -12.06 6.66 14.48
N LEU A 65 -11.17 7.56 14.84
CA LEU A 65 -9.73 7.40 14.57
C LEU A 65 -9.12 6.24 15.35
N ARG A 66 -9.53 6.04 16.61
CA ARG A 66 -9.12 4.85 17.39
C ARG A 66 -9.60 3.56 16.73
N GLY A 67 -10.86 3.52 16.30
CA GLY A 67 -11.42 2.38 15.56
C GLY A 67 -10.70 2.13 14.24
N GLU A 68 -10.35 3.19 13.52
CA GLU A 68 -9.64 3.09 12.24
C GLU A 68 -8.18 2.61 12.42
N ARG A 69 -7.46 3.10 13.46
CA ARG A 69 -6.13 2.57 13.80
C ARG A 69 -6.19 1.08 14.16
N ALA A 70 -7.14 0.68 15.00
CA ALA A 70 -7.34 -0.72 15.35
C ALA A 70 -7.64 -1.59 14.11
N ARG A 71 -8.45 -1.10 13.19
CA ARG A 71 -8.70 -1.75 11.90
C ARG A 71 -7.42 -1.88 11.07
N THR A 72 -6.58 -0.86 11.01
CA THR A 72 -5.31 -0.90 10.26
C THR A 72 -4.37 -1.96 10.84
N ILE A 73 -4.24 -2.02 12.17
CA ILE A 73 -3.47 -3.05 12.88
C ILE A 73 -4.03 -4.45 12.60
N PHE A 74 -5.36 -4.58 12.64
CA PHE A 74 -6.02 -5.84 12.29
C PHE A 74 -5.73 -6.26 10.85
N GLN A 75 -5.79 -5.34 9.88
CA GLN A 75 -5.47 -5.63 8.48
C GLN A 75 -4.03 -6.10 8.31
N LEU A 76 -3.05 -5.43 8.93
CA LEU A 76 -1.64 -5.86 8.90
C LEU A 76 -1.46 -7.28 9.41
N ASN A 77 -2.11 -7.63 10.52
CA ASN A 77 -2.06 -8.98 11.07
C ASN A 77 -2.78 -10.01 10.17
N SER A 78 -3.94 -9.65 9.58
CA SER A 78 -4.65 -10.52 8.65
C SER A 78 -3.84 -10.82 7.39
N TYR A 79 -3.17 -9.80 6.82
CA TYR A 79 -2.27 -10.01 5.68
C TYR A 79 -1.02 -10.82 6.08
N ALA A 80 -0.52 -10.63 7.30
CA ALA A 80 0.58 -11.43 7.82
C ALA A 80 0.21 -12.91 7.93
N GLU A 81 -0.97 -13.21 8.47
CA GLU A 81 -1.49 -14.58 8.58
C GLU A 81 -1.73 -15.21 7.19
N ALA A 82 -2.35 -14.47 6.27
CA ALA A 82 -2.55 -14.94 4.90
C ALA A 82 -1.22 -15.19 4.19
N CYS A 83 -0.23 -14.30 4.41
CA CYS A 83 1.12 -14.46 3.87
C CYS A 83 1.78 -15.74 4.38
N GLU A 84 1.70 -16.00 5.68
CA GLU A 84 2.29 -17.17 6.33
C GLU A 84 1.72 -18.50 5.79
N LYS A 85 0.40 -18.55 5.55
CA LYS A 85 -0.27 -19.74 4.99
C LYS A 85 0.19 -20.10 3.58
N GLY A 86 0.47 -19.11 2.75
CA GLY A 86 1.00 -19.29 1.39
C GLY A 86 0.00 -19.77 0.34
N ASP A 87 -1.27 -20.02 0.67
CA ASP A 87 -2.30 -20.51 -0.26
C ASP A 87 -2.49 -19.56 -1.46
N TRP A 88 -2.33 -18.26 -1.23
CA TRP A 88 -2.41 -17.20 -2.25
C TRP A 88 -1.33 -17.28 -3.33
N LEU A 89 -0.25 -18.07 -3.13
CA LEU A 89 0.78 -18.29 -4.15
C LEU A 89 0.27 -19.13 -5.32
N GLU A 90 -0.86 -19.83 -5.18
CA GLU A 90 -1.44 -20.73 -6.20
C GLU A 90 -0.38 -21.70 -6.75
N ALA A 91 0.49 -22.19 -5.85
CA ALA A 91 1.57 -23.07 -6.25
C ALA A 91 1.02 -24.40 -6.79
N SER A 92 1.47 -24.80 -7.96
CA SER A 92 1.12 -26.10 -8.56
C SER A 92 2.35 -26.82 -9.07
N ILE A 93 2.35 -28.14 -8.91
CA ILE A 93 3.37 -29.05 -9.42
C ILE A 93 2.67 -30.05 -10.32
N ASP A 94 3.09 -30.08 -11.58
CA ASP A 94 2.60 -30.98 -12.60
C ASP A 94 3.74 -31.90 -13.03
N THR A 95 3.77 -33.10 -12.45
CA THR A 95 4.91 -34.04 -12.57
C THR A 95 5.11 -34.53 -13.99
N ALA A 96 6.37 -34.83 -14.34
CA ALA A 96 6.74 -35.39 -15.63
C ALA A 96 6.05 -36.75 -15.89
N ILE A 97 5.73 -37.00 -17.17
CA ILE A 97 5.29 -38.33 -17.68
C ILE A 97 6.18 -38.65 -18.88
N PRO A 98 7.37 -39.27 -18.64
CA PRO A 98 8.35 -39.49 -19.69
C PRO A 98 7.87 -40.39 -20.83
N ASP A 99 7.02 -41.39 -20.50
CA ASP A 99 6.52 -42.39 -21.44
C ASP A 99 5.31 -41.94 -22.27
N LYS A 100 4.83 -40.69 -22.05
CA LYS A 100 3.76 -40.10 -22.85
C LYS A 100 4.31 -39.66 -24.23
N THR A 101 3.46 -39.71 -25.25
CA THR A 101 3.81 -39.23 -26.60
C THR A 101 2.99 -37.96 -26.93
N PRO A 102 3.58 -36.74 -27.07
CA PRO A 102 4.97 -36.44 -26.73
C PRO A 102 5.22 -36.50 -25.21
N PRO A 103 6.47 -36.68 -24.76
CA PRO A 103 6.79 -36.68 -23.33
C PRO A 103 6.35 -35.39 -22.63
N LYS A 104 5.76 -35.53 -21.44
CA LYS A 104 5.33 -34.40 -20.62
C LYS A 104 6.46 -34.00 -19.65
N PRO A 105 6.92 -32.73 -19.67
CA PRO A 105 7.94 -32.25 -18.71
C PRO A 105 7.36 -32.05 -17.30
N ASP A 106 8.22 -31.97 -16.29
CA ASP A 106 7.86 -31.45 -14.95
C ASP A 106 7.64 -29.94 -15.06
N ILE A 107 6.45 -29.49 -14.67
CA ILE A 107 6.07 -28.07 -14.70
C ILE A 107 5.70 -27.63 -13.30
N ARG A 108 6.29 -26.52 -12.86
CA ARG A 108 6.03 -25.89 -11.57
C ARG A 108 5.70 -24.42 -11.77
N LYS A 109 4.58 -23.96 -11.22
CA LYS A 109 4.17 -22.55 -11.29
C LYS A 109 3.78 -22.04 -9.92
N MET A 110 3.97 -20.73 -9.70
CA MET A 110 3.43 -20.00 -8.57
C MET A 110 3.35 -18.51 -8.93
N LEU A 111 2.56 -17.75 -8.19
CA LEU A 111 2.57 -16.30 -8.28
C LEU A 111 3.89 -15.74 -7.76
N VAL A 112 4.38 -14.68 -8.40
CA VAL A 112 5.63 -13.99 -8.06
C VAL A 112 5.39 -12.50 -7.86
N PRO A 113 6.18 -11.82 -7.01
CA PRO A 113 6.06 -10.37 -6.81
C PRO A 113 6.24 -9.58 -8.10
N LEU A 114 5.43 -8.54 -8.28
CA LEU A 114 5.48 -7.69 -9.47
C LEU A 114 6.71 -6.75 -9.48
N GLY A 115 7.00 -6.13 -8.34
CA GLY A 115 8.01 -5.09 -8.19
C GLY A 115 7.54 -3.96 -7.28
N PRO A 116 8.19 -2.78 -7.29
CA PRO A 116 7.77 -1.65 -6.48
C PRO A 116 6.33 -1.20 -6.78
N VAL A 117 5.55 -1.00 -5.72
CA VAL A 117 4.16 -0.54 -5.75
C VAL A 117 4.09 0.89 -5.23
N VAL A 118 3.40 1.76 -5.96
CA VAL A 118 3.10 3.12 -5.50
C VAL A 118 1.69 3.14 -4.91
N VAL A 119 1.56 3.65 -3.68
CA VAL A 119 0.28 3.78 -2.98
C VAL A 119 -0.04 5.25 -2.75
N PHE A 120 -1.26 5.65 -3.07
CA PHE A 120 -1.78 7.00 -2.84
C PHE A 120 -2.76 6.97 -1.67
N GLY A 121 -2.44 7.72 -0.61
CA GLY A 121 -3.29 7.80 0.57
C GLY A 121 -4.61 8.52 0.30
N ALA A 122 -5.70 8.03 0.89
CA ALA A 122 -7.01 8.67 0.87
C ALA A 122 -7.10 9.85 1.85
N SER A 123 -7.90 10.87 1.54
CA SER A 123 -8.07 12.06 2.40
C SER A 123 -8.84 11.78 3.69
N ASN A 124 -9.84 10.91 3.61
CA ASN A 124 -10.86 10.70 4.65
C ASN A 124 -10.66 9.44 5.50
N PHE A 125 -9.58 8.70 5.27
CA PHE A 125 -9.16 7.53 6.03
C PHE A 125 -7.63 7.58 6.28
N PRO A 126 -7.19 8.37 7.29
CA PRO A 126 -5.77 8.66 7.50
C PRO A 126 -4.92 7.45 7.90
N PHE A 127 -5.54 6.34 8.31
CA PHE A 127 -4.85 5.09 8.67
C PHE A 127 -5.16 3.94 7.72
N ALA A 128 -6.46 3.54 7.60
CA ALA A 128 -6.85 2.30 6.94
C ALA A 128 -6.65 2.29 5.42
N TYR A 129 -6.72 3.47 4.79
CA TYR A 129 -6.51 3.66 3.35
C TYR A 129 -5.43 4.71 3.07
N SER A 130 -4.38 4.69 3.90
CA SER A 130 -3.24 5.56 3.77
C SER A 130 -1.94 4.78 3.97
N THR A 131 -0.95 5.35 4.66
CA THR A 131 0.45 4.95 4.69
C THR A 131 0.70 3.48 5.07
N ALA A 132 0.01 2.95 6.09
CA ALA A 132 0.11 1.54 6.51
C ALA A 132 -1.17 0.75 6.22
N GLY A 133 -2.04 1.27 5.37
CA GLY A 133 -3.33 0.66 5.07
C GLY A 133 -3.26 -0.63 4.25
N GLY A 134 -4.44 -1.10 3.83
CA GLY A 134 -4.59 -2.38 3.12
C GLY A 134 -3.69 -2.52 1.89
N ASP A 135 -3.57 -1.47 1.06
CA ASP A 135 -2.74 -1.50 -0.16
C ASP A 135 -1.25 -1.71 0.17
N THR A 136 -0.74 -1.03 1.20
CA THR A 136 0.64 -1.19 1.67
C THR A 136 0.87 -2.58 2.26
N ALA A 137 -0.07 -3.05 3.10
CA ALA A 137 0.03 -4.36 3.74
C ALA A 137 -0.01 -5.50 2.73
N CYS A 138 -0.92 -5.47 1.74
CA CYS A 138 -1.00 -6.51 0.72
C CYS A 138 0.25 -6.51 -0.18
N ALA A 139 0.80 -5.34 -0.53
CA ALA A 139 2.03 -5.24 -1.31
C ALA A 139 3.22 -5.86 -0.57
N PHE A 140 3.38 -5.58 0.74
CA PHE A 140 4.42 -6.22 1.55
C PHE A 140 4.23 -7.74 1.65
N ALA A 141 3.01 -8.22 1.85
CA ALA A 141 2.71 -9.65 1.85
C ALA A 141 3.12 -10.31 0.54
N ALA A 142 2.82 -9.67 -0.58
CA ALA A 142 3.18 -10.15 -1.91
C ALA A 142 4.69 -10.11 -2.20
N GLY A 143 5.50 -9.43 -1.38
CA GLY A 143 6.96 -9.31 -1.58
C GLY A 143 7.37 -8.11 -2.44
N CYS A 144 6.57 -7.07 -2.44
CA CYS A 144 6.77 -5.83 -3.19
C CYS A 144 7.20 -4.70 -2.24
N PRO A 145 8.27 -3.94 -2.53
CA PRO A 145 8.55 -2.67 -1.89
C PRO A 145 7.44 -1.65 -2.17
N VAL A 146 7.23 -0.72 -1.24
CA VAL A 146 6.15 0.25 -1.32
C VAL A 146 6.67 1.68 -1.24
N ILE A 147 6.16 2.53 -2.12
CA ILE A 147 6.35 3.97 -2.08
C ILE A 147 4.98 4.61 -1.83
N VAL A 148 4.80 5.25 -0.69
CA VAL A 148 3.56 5.94 -0.37
C VAL A 148 3.66 7.41 -0.70
N LYS A 149 2.75 7.91 -1.50
CA LYS A 149 2.52 9.34 -1.68
C LYS A 149 1.48 9.79 -0.64
N ALA A 150 1.93 10.54 0.36
CA ALA A 150 1.09 11.06 1.43
C ALA A 150 -0.06 11.93 0.90
N HIS A 151 -1.21 11.87 1.57
CA HIS A 151 -2.28 12.83 1.31
C HIS A 151 -2.02 14.13 2.08
N PRO A 152 -2.09 15.31 1.43
CA PRO A 152 -1.76 16.58 2.10
C PRO A 152 -2.70 16.95 3.25
N ALA A 153 -3.93 16.42 3.29
CA ALA A 153 -4.89 16.69 4.37
C ALA A 153 -4.52 16.09 5.74
N HIS A 154 -3.55 15.14 5.78
CA HIS A 154 -3.07 14.52 7.02
C HIS A 154 -1.58 14.14 6.91
N ALA A 155 -0.78 15.09 6.46
CA ALA A 155 0.63 14.86 6.13
C ALA A 155 1.48 14.49 7.35
N GLN A 156 1.25 15.11 8.51
CA GLN A 156 1.96 14.81 9.76
C GLN A 156 1.58 13.42 10.30
N THR A 157 0.30 13.09 10.27
CA THR A 157 -0.20 11.74 10.62
C THR A 157 0.48 10.69 9.74
N SER A 158 0.50 10.93 8.43
CA SER A 158 1.14 10.05 7.45
C SER A 158 2.63 9.87 7.73
N GLU A 159 3.35 10.95 8.10
CA GLU A 159 4.76 10.90 8.46
C GLU A 159 5.00 10.06 9.72
N MET A 160 4.19 10.22 10.77
CA MET A 160 4.30 9.40 11.99
C MET A 160 4.12 7.91 11.68
N VAL A 161 3.16 7.56 10.83
CA VAL A 161 2.94 6.18 10.38
C VAL A 161 4.12 5.69 9.52
N ALA A 162 4.68 6.54 8.68
CA ALA A 162 5.86 6.21 7.88
C ALA A 162 7.07 5.90 8.77
N GLN A 163 7.29 6.66 9.84
CA GLN A 163 8.35 6.40 10.81
C GLN A 163 8.15 5.07 11.54
N ALA A 164 6.91 4.71 11.88
CA ALA A 164 6.60 3.39 12.44
C ALA A 164 6.98 2.25 11.50
N ILE A 165 6.68 2.38 10.18
CA ILE A 165 7.09 1.39 9.16
C ILE A 165 8.62 1.31 9.06
N LEU A 166 9.32 2.45 9.03
CA LEU A 166 10.78 2.48 8.94
C LEU A 166 11.44 1.88 10.17
N THR A 167 10.91 2.14 11.38
CA THR A 167 11.38 1.52 12.63
C THR A 167 11.20 0.00 12.59
N ALA A 168 10.06 -0.48 12.12
CA ALA A 168 9.81 -1.92 11.94
C ALA A 168 10.76 -2.53 10.89
N ALA A 169 11.02 -1.81 9.80
CA ALA A 169 11.94 -2.25 8.76
C ALA A 169 13.37 -2.41 9.28
N GLU A 170 13.84 -1.47 10.10
CA GLU A 170 15.15 -1.56 10.75
C GLU A 170 15.23 -2.75 11.71
N LYS A 171 14.24 -2.91 12.61
CA LYS A 171 14.15 -4.03 13.56
C LYS A 171 14.15 -5.39 12.86
N CYS A 172 13.47 -5.50 11.73
CA CYS A 172 13.39 -6.71 10.93
C CYS A 172 14.52 -6.86 9.91
N LYS A 173 15.50 -5.94 9.89
CA LYS A 173 16.62 -5.93 8.94
C LYS A 173 16.17 -6.00 7.48
N MET A 174 15.13 -5.24 7.14
CA MET A 174 14.63 -5.13 5.78
C MET A 174 15.62 -4.39 4.89
N PRO A 175 15.67 -4.67 3.57
CA PRO A 175 16.58 -3.98 2.66
C PRO A 175 16.24 -2.48 2.60
N LYS A 176 17.28 -1.64 2.50
CA LYS A 176 17.10 -0.20 2.28
C LYS A 176 16.28 0.04 1.01
N GLY A 177 15.23 0.86 1.09
CA GLY A 177 14.28 1.10 0.00
C GLY A 177 13.08 0.14 -0.01
N ILE A 178 12.91 -0.72 1.01
CA ILE A 178 11.69 -1.53 1.17
C ILE A 178 10.44 -0.66 1.27
N PHE A 179 10.58 0.50 1.88
CA PHE A 179 9.54 1.50 2.04
C PHE A 179 10.11 2.91 1.80
N ALA A 180 9.33 3.75 1.13
CA ALA A 180 9.60 5.17 0.98
C ALA A 180 8.32 5.98 1.17
N HIS A 181 8.46 7.20 1.67
CA HIS A 181 7.37 8.13 1.90
C HIS A 181 7.64 9.43 1.14
N VAL A 182 6.65 9.90 0.38
CA VAL A 182 6.76 11.04 -0.52
C VAL A 182 5.67 12.06 -0.19
N HIS A 183 6.07 13.30 0.02
CA HIS A 183 5.14 14.42 0.15
C HIS A 183 4.98 15.14 -1.18
N GLY A 184 3.79 15.71 -1.40
CA GLY A 184 3.52 16.53 -2.57
C GLY A 184 2.03 16.76 -2.77
N ALA A 185 1.65 18.02 -3.03
CA ALA A 185 0.29 18.39 -3.36
C ALA A 185 0.06 18.43 -4.88
N SER A 186 1.13 18.55 -5.68
CA SER A 186 1.02 18.68 -7.13
C SER A 186 0.73 17.36 -7.85
N PHE A 187 0.04 17.45 -8.98
CA PHE A 187 -0.17 16.32 -9.87
C PHE A 187 1.14 15.81 -10.51
N GLU A 188 2.16 16.64 -10.61
CA GLU A 188 3.46 16.29 -11.20
C GLU A 188 4.15 15.17 -10.43
N ILE A 189 4.10 15.21 -9.09
CA ILE A 189 4.66 14.18 -8.22
C ILE A 189 3.95 12.84 -8.46
N GLY A 190 2.61 12.86 -8.47
CA GLY A 190 1.81 11.66 -8.75
C GLY A 190 2.11 11.08 -10.13
N LYS A 191 2.20 11.94 -11.14
CA LYS A 191 2.53 11.55 -12.51
C LYS A 191 3.93 10.95 -12.61
N ALA A 192 4.93 11.59 -11.99
CA ALA A 192 6.30 11.09 -11.98
C ALA A 192 6.40 9.70 -11.36
N LEU A 193 5.72 9.46 -10.23
CA LEU A 193 5.68 8.16 -9.58
C LEU A 193 5.03 7.08 -10.46
N VAL A 194 3.86 7.37 -11.07
CA VAL A 194 3.15 6.39 -11.91
C VAL A 194 3.91 6.09 -13.19
N LEU A 195 4.48 7.09 -13.84
CA LEU A 195 5.20 6.92 -15.10
C LEU A 195 6.62 6.37 -14.93
N HIS A 196 7.14 6.30 -13.70
CA HIS A 196 8.49 5.81 -13.46
C HIS A 196 8.65 4.35 -13.92
N PRO A 197 9.72 3.97 -14.64
CA PRO A 197 9.88 2.63 -15.21
C PRO A 197 9.91 1.50 -14.15
N HIS A 198 10.36 1.81 -12.93
CA HIS A 198 10.39 0.85 -11.81
C HIS A 198 9.05 0.68 -11.08
N THR A 199 8.05 1.52 -11.32
CA THR A 199 6.70 1.31 -10.80
C THR A 199 6.05 0.14 -11.52
N LYS A 200 5.60 -0.86 -10.78
CA LYS A 200 5.01 -2.09 -11.34
C LYS A 200 3.53 -2.27 -10.99
N ALA A 201 3.02 -1.50 -10.05
CA ALA A 201 1.58 -1.39 -9.77
C ALA A 201 1.28 -0.10 -9.01
N VAL A 202 0.02 0.30 -9.01
CA VAL A 202 -0.50 1.44 -8.24
C VAL A 202 -1.70 1.01 -7.43
N GLY A 203 -1.72 1.37 -6.13
CA GLY A 203 -2.88 1.31 -5.25
C GLY A 203 -3.40 2.72 -4.98
N PHE A 204 -4.72 2.91 -5.05
CA PHE A 204 -5.35 4.21 -4.86
C PHE A 204 -6.74 4.04 -4.23
N THR A 205 -7.04 4.88 -3.25
CA THR A 205 -8.40 5.07 -2.73
C THR A 205 -8.73 6.56 -2.75
N GLY A 206 -9.83 6.95 -3.41
CA GLY A 206 -10.19 8.36 -3.50
C GLY A 206 -11.25 8.68 -4.53
N SER A 207 -11.17 9.89 -5.12
CA SER A 207 -12.14 10.36 -6.10
C SER A 207 -12.03 9.62 -7.45
N PHE A 208 -13.17 9.56 -8.18
CA PHE A 208 -13.18 9.02 -9.54
C PHE A 208 -12.19 9.75 -10.47
N SER A 209 -12.14 11.07 -10.40
CA SER A 209 -11.22 11.86 -11.25
C SER A 209 -9.75 11.53 -10.99
N GLY A 210 -9.37 11.39 -9.69
CA GLY A 210 -8.02 11.00 -9.31
C GLY A 210 -7.66 9.59 -9.77
N GLY A 211 -8.50 8.61 -9.45
CA GLY A 211 -8.27 7.21 -9.82
C GLY A 211 -8.25 6.98 -11.32
N LYS A 212 -9.19 7.63 -12.06
CA LYS A 212 -9.22 7.59 -13.53
C LYS A 212 -7.94 8.15 -14.15
N GLN A 213 -7.42 9.26 -13.61
CA GLN A 213 -6.18 9.86 -14.10
C GLN A 213 -4.97 8.94 -13.88
N LEU A 214 -4.87 8.31 -12.70
CA LEU A 214 -3.80 7.34 -12.41
C LEU A 214 -3.91 6.11 -13.32
N PHE A 215 -5.13 5.62 -13.55
CA PHE A 215 -5.40 4.53 -14.48
C PHE A 215 -4.96 4.87 -15.90
N ASP A 216 -5.30 6.06 -16.40
CA ASP A 216 -4.91 6.50 -17.74
C ASP A 216 -3.39 6.58 -17.87
N TRP A 217 -2.68 7.17 -16.89
CA TRP A 217 -1.22 7.20 -16.90
C TRP A 217 -0.61 5.79 -16.86
N GLY A 218 -1.15 4.90 -16.04
CA GLY A 218 -0.69 3.52 -15.94
C GLY A 218 -0.79 2.77 -17.27
N ASN A 219 -1.88 3.00 -18.02
CA ASN A 219 -2.12 2.37 -19.32
C ASN A 219 -1.38 3.03 -20.49
N GLN A 220 -1.03 4.32 -20.39
CA GLN A 220 -0.28 5.04 -21.44
C GLN A 220 1.23 4.75 -21.44
N ARG A 221 1.72 4.01 -20.45
CA ARG A 221 3.13 3.63 -20.36
C ARG A 221 3.53 2.71 -21.52
N LYS A 222 4.81 2.73 -21.90
CA LYS A 222 5.37 1.75 -22.85
C LYS A 222 5.13 0.30 -22.37
N GLU A 223 5.23 0.08 -21.05
CA GLU A 223 4.84 -1.15 -20.37
C GLU A 223 3.67 -0.81 -19.44
N PRO A 224 2.40 -1.07 -19.84
CA PRO A 224 1.24 -0.84 -18.97
C PRO A 224 1.34 -1.59 -17.64
N ILE A 225 0.84 -0.97 -16.58
CA ILE A 225 0.84 -1.53 -15.23
C ILE A 225 -0.57 -1.60 -14.66
N PRO A 226 -0.87 -2.57 -13.77
CA PRO A 226 -2.13 -2.59 -13.06
C PRO A 226 -2.27 -1.37 -12.14
N VAL A 227 -3.47 -0.78 -12.16
CA VAL A 227 -3.88 0.29 -11.24
C VAL A 227 -5.13 -0.18 -10.50
N PHE A 228 -4.97 -0.46 -9.22
CA PHE A 228 -6.04 -0.86 -8.32
C PHE A 228 -6.61 0.41 -7.68
N ALA A 229 -7.73 0.88 -8.19
CA ALA A 229 -8.32 2.15 -7.77
C ALA A 229 -9.74 1.94 -7.22
N GLU A 230 -9.89 2.13 -5.92
CA GLU A 230 -11.18 2.20 -5.24
C GLU A 230 -11.71 3.63 -5.36
N MET A 231 -12.71 3.84 -6.21
CA MET A 231 -13.19 5.16 -6.62
C MET A 231 -14.66 5.35 -6.29
N GLY A 232 -14.93 6.30 -5.41
CA GLY A 232 -16.28 6.66 -5.03
C GLY A 232 -17.01 5.55 -4.26
N SER A 233 -18.24 5.85 -3.86
CA SER A 233 -19.14 4.88 -3.24
C SER A 233 -20.57 5.31 -3.47
N THR A 234 -21.51 4.36 -3.46
CA THR A 234 -22.94 4.65 -3.48
C THR A 234 -23.49 4.40 -2.08
N ASN A 235 -23.81 5.49 -1.36
CA ASN A 235 -24.44 5.42 -0.05
C ASN A 235 -25.90 5.86 -0.22
N PRO A 236 -26.89 4.95 -0.24
CA PRO A 236 -28.29 5.32 -0.36
C PRO A 236 -28.75 6.07 0.90
N VAL A 237 -29.41 7.20 0.69
CA VAL A 237 -30.00 8.00 1.76
C VAL A 237 -31.51 8.02 1.56
N PHE A 238 -32.26 7.49 2.52
CA PHE A 238 -33.70 7.49 2.52
C PHE A 238 -34.23 8.63 3.40
N LEU A 239 -34.84 9.63 2.79
CA LEU A 239 -35.50 10.73 3.50
C LEU A 239 -36.98 10.41 3.65
N LEU A 240 -37.42 10.22 4.89
CA LEU A 240 -38.82 9.99 5.19
C LEU A 240 -39.63 11.32 5.12
N PRO A 241 -40.94 11.25 4.84
CA PRO A 241 -41.77 12.43 4.65
C PRO A 241 -41.74 13.41 5.83
N GLU A 242 -41.71 12.91 7.06
CA GLU A 242 -41.68 13.73 8.29
C GLU A 242 -40.37 14.52 8.39
N LYS A 243 -39.25 13.96 7.94
CA LYS A 243 -37.96 14.66 7.94
C LYS A 243 -37.90 15.71 6.85
N LEU A 244 -38.47 15.43 5.68
CA LEU A 244 -38.57 16.39 4.58
C LEU A 244 -39.44 17.58 4.94
N ALA A 245 -40.54 17.38 5.72
CA ALA A 245 -41.42 18.44 6.16
C ALA A 245 -40.80 19.32 7.27
N ALA A 246 -39.75 18.83 7.95
CA ALA A 246 -39.06 19.53 9.05
C ALA A 246 -37.76 20.26 8.59
N SER A 247 -37.41 20.18 7.34
CA SER A 247 -36.26 20.85 6.72
C SER A 247 -36.71 22.03 5.85
#